data_b6c6e43b23a130cf4cc670f587fc384f
#
_entry.id   b6c6e43b23a130cf4cc670f587fc384f
#
_cell.length_a   1.000
_cell.length_b   1.000
_cell.length_c   1.000
_cell.angle_alpha   90.00
_cell.angle_beta   90.00
_cell.angle_gamma   90.00
#
_symmetry.space_group_name_H-M   'P 1'
#
loop_
_entity.id
_entity.type
_entity.pdbx_description
1 polymer ?
#
loop_
_entity_poly.entity_id
_entity_poly.type
_entity_poly.pdbx_seq_one_letter_code
_entity_poly.pdbx_strand_id
1 'polypeptide(L)'
;MTDITPVALWKGFDPDAEELNPRRVRSFTRDGVVFEYAYFTGRTKDNLTTRVACLSARPDNIGKKKLPVVIVCDIARNIDEDTLSYWAKKGFAAFAVDYKGADFGKEGQKCGTEVFGRIDSYEEDGG
;
A
#
# COMPACT_ATOMS: atom_id res chain seq x y z
N MET A 1 18.87 28.87 7.44
CA MET A 1 17.91 27.82 7.82
C MET A 1 16.72 27.87 6.88
N THR A 2 16.39 26.76 6.28
CA THR A 2 15.30 26.69 5.32
C THR A 2 13.97 26.64 6.06
N ASP A 3 13.05 27.54 5.75
CA ASP A 3 11.70 27.48 6.31
C ASP A 3 10.97 26.28 5.75
N ILE A 4 10.56 25.37 6.62
CA ILE A 4 9.76 24.20 6.25
C ILE A 4 8.29 24.58 6.39
N THR A 5 7.68 24.96 5.27
CA THR A 5 6.23 25.17 5.19
C THR A 5 5.58 23.99 4.45
N PRO A 6 4.28 23.75 4.63
CA PRO A 6 3.61 22.69 3.86
C PRO A 6 3.76 22.87 2.36
N VAL A 7 3.70 24.10 1.87
CA VAL A 7 3.89 24.39 0.44
C VAL A 7 5.32 24.11 -0.01
N ALA A 8 6.31 24.53 0.76
CA ALA A 8 7.71 24.32 0.43
C ALA A 8 8.09 22.84 0.47
N LEU A 9 7.53 22.08 1.42
CA LEU A 9 7.77 20.65 1.55
C LEU A 9 7.33 19.86 0.30
N TRP A 10 6.22 20.27 -0.29
CA TRP A 10 5.66 19.57 -1.47
C TRP A 10 6.05 20.22 -2.79
N LYS A 11 6.77 21.32 -2.76
CA LYS A 11 7.27 21.97 -3.96
C LYS A 11 8.23 21.03 -4.70
N GLY A 12 7.98 20.84 -5.98
CA GLY A 12 8.77 19.91 -6.80
C GLY A 12 8.39 18.43 -6.62
N PHE A 13 7.41 18.13 -5.78
CA PHE A 13 6.86 16.77 -5.73
C PHE A 13 5.96 16.54 -6.95
N ASP A 14 6.31 15.53 -7.73
CA ASP A 14 5.52 15.09 -8.87
C ASP A 14 5.06 13.64 -8.61
N PRO A 15 3.76 13.41 -8.38
CA PRO A 15 3.26 12.06 -8.14
C PRO A 15 3.40 11.13 -9.34
N ASP A 16 3.59 11.69 -10.54
CA ASP A 16 3.72 10.93 -11.79
C ASP A 16 5.17 10.79 -12.24
N ALA A 17 6.14 11.25 -11.45
CA ALA A 17 7.56 11.21 -11.83
C ALA A 17 8.11 9.79 -11.98
N GLU A 18 7.54 8.83 -11.27
CA GLU A 18 7.92 7.43 -11.35
C GLU A 18 6.72 6.55 -11.68
N GLU A 19 6.95 5.53 -12.48
CA GLU A 19 5.92 4.55 -12.79
C GLU A 19 5.61 3.70 -11.56
N LEU A 20 4.34 3.42 -11.34
CA LEU A 20 3.90 2.62 -10.20
C LEU A 20 4.36 1.16 -10.27
N ASN A 21 4.52 0.62 -11.47
CA ASN A 21 4.94 -0.77 -11.70
C ASN A 21 4.27 -1.75 -10.73
N PRO A 22 2.94 -1.87 -10.77
CA PRO A 22 2.22 -2.71 -9.83
C PRO A 22 2.61 -4.17 -10.02
N ARG A 23 2.88 -4.85 -8.91
CA ARG A 23 3.16 -6.27 -8.89
C ARG A 23 2.22 -6.95 -7.92
N ARG A 24 1.31 -7.77 -8.46
CA ARG A 24 0.45 -8.60 -7.62
C ARG A 24 1.26 -9.70 -6.98
N VAL A 25 1.16 -9.83 -5.67
CA VAL A 25 1.79 -10.90 -4.90
C VAL A 25 0.81 -12.05 -4.73
N ARG A 26 -0.42 -11.73 -4.37
CA ARG A 26 -1.44 -12.72 -4.08
C ARG A 26 -2.83 -12.13 -4.31
N SER A 27 -3.74 -12.94 -4.82
CA SER A 27 -5.14 -12.57 -4.96
C SER A 27 -6.01 -13.76 -4.58
N PHE A 28 -7.09 -13.50 -3.86
CA PHE A 28 -8.06 -14.53 -3.49
C PHE A 28 -9.43 -13.91 -3.25
N THR A 29 -10.46 -14.76 -3.29
CA THR A 29 -11.83 -14.35 -3.01
C THR A 29 -12.33 -15.03 -1.74
N ARG A 30 -12.97 -14.27 -0.88
CA ARG A 30 -13.59 -14.77 0.35
C ARG A 30 -14.86 -13.98 0.63
N ASP A 31 -15.97 -14.68 0.85
CA ASP A 31 -17.28 -14.08 1.16
C ASP A 31 -17.73 -13.01 0.16
N GLY A 32 -17.50 -13.26 -1.13
CA GLY A 32 -17.88 -12.34 -2.20
C GLY A 32 -16.98 -11.11 -2.33
N VAL A 33 -15.83 -11.11 -1.69
CA VAL A 33 -14.85 -10.03 -1.74
C VAL A 33 -13.55 -10.54 -2.32
N VAL A 34 -13.04 -9.85 -3.33
CA VAL A 34 -11.73 -10.12 -3.92
C VAL A 34 -10.69 -9.31 -3.17
N PHE A 35 -9.72 -9.99 -2.56
CA PHE A 35 -8.57 -9.38 -1.90
C PHE A 35 -7.35 -9.47 -2.80
N GLU A 36 -6.53 -8.46 -2.77
CA GLU A 36 -5.32 -8.40 -3.56
C GLU A 36 -4.19 -7.76 -2.78
N TYR A 37 -3.11 -8.51 -2.59
CA TYR A 37 -1.85 -8.00 -2.05
C TYR A 37 -0.94 -7.65 -3.22
N ALA A 38 -0.41 -6.45 -3.22
CA ALA A 38 0.42 -5.97 -4.31
C ALA A 38 1.50 -5.02 -3.80
N TYR A 39 2.51 -4.81 -4.65
CA TYR A 39 3.52 -3.79 -4.44
C TYR A 39 3.43 -2.74 -5.54
N PHE A 40 3.68 -1.50 -5.17
CA PHE A 40 3.89 -0.40 -6.11
C PHE A 40 5.26 0.22 -5.86
N THR A 41 5.84 0.79 -6.91
CA THR A 41 7.02 1.61 -6.75
C THR A 41 6.64 2.92 -6.06
N GLY A 42 7.27 3.19 -4.95
CA GLY A 42 7.13 4.47 -4.24
C GLY A 42 8.14 5.46 -4.78
N ARG A 43 9.20 5.70 -4.03
CA ARG A 43 10.23 6.66 -4.40
C ARG A 43 11.57 5.96 -4.65
N THR A 44 12.29 6.42 -5.67
CA THR A 44 13.69 6.05 -5.90
C THR A 44 14.56 7.24 -5.54
N LYS A 45 15.51 7.04 -4.65
CA LYS A 45 16.48 8.05 -4.23
C LYS A 45 17.82 7.37 -3.95
N ASP A 46 18.90 7.91 -4.48
CA ASP A 46 20.27 7.39 -4.26
C ASP A 46 20.41 5.89 -4.59
N ASN A 47 19.79 5.45 -5.67
CA ASN A 47 19.71 4.06 -6.11
C ASN A 47 18.90 3.13 -5.17
N LEU A 48 18.17 3.70 -4.21
CA LEU A 48 17.26 2.95 -3.35
C LEU A 48 15.85 3.11 -3.86
N THR A 49 15.19 2.01 -4.16
CA THR A 49 13.79 1.99 -4.60
C THR A 49 12.92 1.42 -3.51
N THR A 50 11.92 2.18 -3.10
CA THR A 50 10.89 1.72 -2.16
C THR A 50 9.81 0.98 -2.91
N ARG A 51 9.50 -0.24 -2.48
CA ARG A 51 8.36 -1.02 -2.96
C ARG A 51 7.30 -1.00 -1.87
N VAL A 52 6.24 -0.26 -2.10
CA VAL A 52 5.19 -0.04 -1.12
C VAL A 52 4.19 -1.19 -1.18
N ALA A 53 4.02 -1.88 -0.07
CA ALA A 53 3.03 -2.94 0.05
C ALA A 53 1.64 -2.34 0.24
N CYS A 54 0.67 -2.94 -0.40
CA CYS A 54 -0.72 -2.53 -0.28
C CYS A 54 -1.66 -3.73 -0.30
N LEU A 55 -2.82 -3.52 0.29
CA LEU A 55 -3.91 -4.47 0.29
C LEU A 55 -5.14 -3.77 -0.27
N SER A 56 -5.83 -4.42 -1.17
CA SER A 56 -7.11 -3.94 -1.69
C SER A 56 -8.20 -5.00 -1.53
N ALA A 57 -9.43 -4.52 -1.47
CA ALA A 57 -10.62 -5.37 -1.43
C ALA A 57 -11.72 -4.73 -2.27
N ARG A 58 -12.42 -5.55 -3.02
CA ARG A 58 -13.55 -5.11 -3.84
C ARG A 58 -14.59 -6.22 -3.94
N PRO A 59 -15.87 -5.89 -4.23
CA PRO A 59 -16.85 -6.94 -4.55
C PRO A 59 -16.42 -7.76 -5.77
N ASP A 60 -16.70 -9.04 -5.79
CA ASP A 60 -16.32 -9.95 -6.86
C ASP A 60 -17.20 -9.87 -8.11
N ASN A 61 -18.40 -9.34 -7.99
CA ASN A 61 -19.42 -9.38 -9.04
C ASN A 61 -19.64 -8.03 -9.76
N ILE A 62 -18.62 -7.20 -9.81
CA ILE A 62 -18.74 -5.84 -10.36
C ILE A 62 -18.62 -5.76 -11.89
N GLY A 63 -18.08 -6.79 -12.55
CA GLY A 63 -17.81 -6.73 -13.98
C GLY A 63 -16.90 -5.55 -14.35
N LYS A 64 -17.33 -4.70 -15.28
CA LYS A 64 -16.61 -3.49 -15.71
C LYS A 64 -17.03 -2.23 -14.96
N LYS A 65 -17.83 -2.35 -13.92
CA LYS A 65 -18.35 -1.21 -13.16
C LYS A 65 -17.20 -0.52 -12.41
N LYS A 66 -17.18 0.80 -12.49
CA LYS A 66 -16.29 1.60 -11.66
C LYS A 66 -16.90 1.78 -10.28
N LEU A 67 -16.08 1.65 -9.26
CA LEU A 67 -16.50 1.78 -7.87
C LEU A 67 -15.88 3.02 -7.25
N PRO A 68 -16.58 3.66 -6.30
CA PRO A 68 -15.94 4.66 -5.47
C PRO A 68 -14.86 3.99 -4.62
N VAL A 69 -13.76 4.71 -4.39
CA VAL A 69 -12.60 4.21 -3.67
C VAL A 69 -12.55 4.79 -2.28
N VAL A 70 -12.31 3.92 -1.29
CA VAL A 70 -12.02 4.32 0.08
C VAL A 70 -10.58 3.94 0.39
N ILE A 71 -9.79 4.92 0.78
CA ILE A 71 -8.43 4.69 1.28
C ILE A 71 -8.52 4.68 2.80
N VAL A 72 -8.15 3.55 3.39
CA VAL A 72 -8.21 3.35 4.84
C VAL A 72 -6.82 3.56 5.42
N CYS A 73 -6.70 4.49 6.34
CA CYS A 73 -5.47 4.80 7.05
C CYS A 73 -5.67 4.58 8.55
N ASP A 74 -4.76 3.85 9.16
CA ASP A 74 -4.76 3.65 10.61
C ASP A 74 -3.37 3.96 11.15
N ILE A 75 -3.27 4.98 11.97
CA ILE A 75 -2.00 5.44 12.54
C ILE A 75 -1.47 4.44 13.57
N ALA A 76 -2.34 3.74 14.26
CA ALA A 76 -1.98 2.86 15.36
C ALA A 76 -1.46 1.49 14.89
N ARG A 77 -1.95 1.01 13.76
CA ARG A 77 -1.65 -0.34 13.26
C ARG A 77 -1.88 -0.43 11.75
N ASN A 78 -1.34 -1.47 11.14
CA ASN A 78 -1.67 -1.78 9.76
C ASN A 78 -3.13 -2.23 9.62
N ILE A 79 -3.67 -1.96 8.47
CA ILE A 79 -5.04 -2.32 8.13
C ILE A 79 -5.09 -3.81 7.80
N ASP A 80 -6.10 -4.48 8.28
CA ASP A 80 -6.34 -5.90 8.03
C ASP A 80 -7.42 -6.15 6.97
N GLU A 81 -7.57 -7.40 6.61
CA GLU A 81 -8.54 -7.83 5.61
C GLU A 81 -9.99 -7.55 6.04
N ASP A 82 -10.29 -7.67 7.32
CA ASP A 82 -11.65 -7.48 7.83
C ASP A 82 -12.12 -6.03 7.68
N THR A 83 -11.25 -5.08 7.95
CA THR A 83 -11.56 -3.65 7.78
C THR A 83 -11.86 -3.34 6.31
N LEU A 84 -11.05 -3.85 5.40
CA LEU A 84 -11.26 -3.63 3.97
C LEU A 84 -12.50 -4.37 3.45
N SER A 85 -12.77 -5.56 3.96
CA SER A 85 -13.97 -6.34 3.62
C SER A 85 -15.25 -5.59 3.99
N TYR A 86 -15.27 -4.92 5.12
CA TYR A 86 -16.40 -4.10 5.56
C TYR A 86 -16.78 -3.07 4.49
N TRP A 87 -15.81 -2.36 3.95
CA TRP A 87 -16.05 -1.36 2.91
C TRP A 87 -16.41 -1.99 1.57
N ALA A 88 -15.76 -3.08 1.21
CA ALA A 88 -16.06 -3.79 -0.04
C ALA A 88 -17.49 -4.31 -0.06
N LYS A 89 -18.01 -4.82 1.05
CA LYS A 89 -19.38 -5.28 1.16
C LYS A 89 -20.41 -4.15 1.05
N LYS A 90 -20.00 -2.91 1.23
CA LYS A 90 -20.82 -1.73 1.02
C LYS A 90 -20.75 -1.19 -0.41
N GLY A 91 -20.04 -1.83 -1.30
CA GLY A 91 -19.93 -1.44 -2.70
C GLY A 91 -18.74 -0.55 -3.04
N PHE A 92 -17.77 -0.42 -2.14
CA PHE A 92 -16.55 0.36 -2.38
C PHE A 92 -15.39 -0.52 -2.80
N ALA A 93 -14.45 0.05 -3.54
CA ALA A 93 -13.11 -0.49 -3.64
C ALA A 93 -12.31 0.07 -2.45
N ALA A 94 -11.91 -0.78 -1.53
CA ALA A 94 -11.15 -0.39 -0.36
C ALA A 94 -9.66 -0.64 -0.56
N PHE A 95 -8.83 0.26 -0.08
CA PHE A 95 -7.40 0.24 -0.32
C PHE A 95 -6.65 0.70 0.94
N ALA A 96 -5.61 -0.03 1.29
CA ALA A 96 -4.72 0.33 2.39
C ALA A 96 -3.27 0.17 1.97
N VAL A 97 -2.42 1.05 2.47
CA VAL A 97 -0.99 1.10 2.17
C VAL A 97 -0.22 0.87 3.46
N ASP A 98 0.85 0.07 3.39
CA ASP A 98 1.76 -0.09 4.51
C ASP A 98 2.73 1.09 4.59
N TYR A 99 2.34 2.13 5.31
CA TYR A 99 3.14 3.33 5.51
C TYR A 99 4.11 3.24 6.69
N LYS A 100 3.99 2.19 7.51
CA LYS A 100 4.85 1.98 8.66
C LYS A 100 6.02 1.04 8.39
N GLY A 101 6.00 0.33 7.27
CA GLY A 101 6.97 -0.72 6.99
C GLY A 101 6.71 -2.01 7.78
N ALA A 102 5.48 -2.19 8.27
CA ALA A 102 5.07 -3.40 8.98
C ALA A 102 4.25 -4.31 8.05
N ASP A 103 4.32 -5.60 8.30
CA ASP A 103 3.68 -6.57 7.42
C ASP A 103 2.16 -6.56 7.50
N PHE A 104 1.54 -6.75 6.34
CA PHE A 104 0.12 -7.07 6.24
C PHE A 104 -0.12 -8.57 6.31
N GLY A 105 -1.34 -8.90 6.70
CA GLY A 105 -1.86 -10.25 6.58
C GLY A 105 -1.55 -11.14 7.76
N LYS A 106 -1.89 -12.41 7.58
CA LYS A 106 -1.69 -13.44 8.59
C LYS A 106 -0.25 -13.92 8.59
N GLU A 107 0.17 -14.47 9.71
CA GLU A 107 1.50 -15.07 9.82
C GLU A 107 1.74 -16.11 8.72
N GLY A 108 2.91 -16.07 8.12
CA GLY A 108 3.26 -16.90 6.96
C GLY A 108 2.76 -16.39 5.61
N GLN A 109 1.97 -15.32 5.61
CA GLN A 109 1.43 -14.70 4.40
C GLN A 109 1.62 -13.18 4.38
N LYS A 110 2.48 -12.70 5.25
CA LYS A 110 2.73 -11.29 5.39
C LYS A 110 3.47 -10.71 4.18
N CYS A 111 3.13 -9.51 3.81
CA CYS A 111 3.93 -8.70 2.92
C CYS A 111 4.01 -7.29 3.49
N GLY A 112 5.15 -6.69 3.40
CA GLY A 112 5.41 -5.36 3.94
C GLY A 112 6.17 -4.50 2.96
N THR A 113 6.15 -3.22 3.18
CA THR A 113 6.91 -2.27 2.37
C THR A 113 8.40 -2.56 2.48
N GLU A 114 9.06 -2.61 1.35
CA GLU A 114 10.48 -2.97 1.25
C GLU A 114 11.27 -1.86 0.57
N VAL A 115 12.53 -1.74 0.96
CA VAL A 115 13.51 -0.86 0.32
C VAL A 115 14.60 -1.73 -0.30
N PHE A 116 14.73 -1.64 -1.62
CA PHE A 116 15.72 -2.40 -2.36
C PHE A 116 16.97 -1.59 -2.61
N GLY A 117 18.13 -2.24 -2.55
CA GLY A 117 19.43 -1.67 -2.85
C GLY A 117 20.32 -1.44 -1.63
N ARG A 118 19.77 -1.58 -0.42
CA ARG A 118 20.54 -1.39 0.82
C ARG A 118 19.96 -2.21 1.96
N ILE A 119 20.15 -3.51 1.85
CA ILE A 119 19.57 -4.48 2.79
C ILE A 119 20.18 -4.34 4.19
N ASP A 120 21.47 -4.10 4.25
CA ASP A 120 22.23 -3.97 5.49
C ASP A 120 21.72 -2.85 6.41
N SER A 121 21.37 -1.70 5.86
CA SER A 121 20.86 -0.60 6.66
C SER A 121 19.42 -0.83 7.14
N TYR A 122 18.67 -1.65 6.43
CA TYR A 122 17.32 -1.99 6.82
C TYR A 122 17.28 -2.96 8.00
N GLU A 123 18.23 -3.90 8.03
CA GLU A 123 18.34 -4.86 9.15
C GLU A 123 18.78 -4.17 10.45
N GLU A 124 19.58 -3.14 10.37
CA GLU A 124 20.01 -2.37 11.54
C GLU A 124 18.87 -1.56 12.15
N ASP A 125 18.00 -1.02 11.30
CA ASP A 125 16.90 -0.16 11.75
C ASP A 125 15.64 -0.94 12.12
N GLY A 126 15.47 -2.12 11.56
CA GLY A 126 14.29 -2.95 11.73
C GLY A 126 14.46 -4.09 12.73
N GLY A 127 15.59 -4.11 13.40
CA GLY A 127 15.92 -5.17 14.35
C GLY A 127 14.99 -5.26 15.54
#